data_f0b490b3e256f4c6e8164d2a6e871710
#
_entry.id   f0b490b3e256f4c6e8164d2a6e871710
#
_cell.length_a   1.000
_cell.length_b   1.000
_cell.length_c   1.000
_cell.angle_alpha   90.00
_cell.angle_beta   90.00
_cell.angle_gamma   90.00
#
_symmetry.space_group_name_H-M   'P 1'
#
loop_
_entity.id
_entity.type
_entity.pdbx_description
1 polymer ?
#
loop_
_entity_poly.entity_id
_entity_poly.type
_entity_poly.pdbx_seq_one_letter_code
_entity_poly.pdbx_strand_id
1 'polypeptide(L)'
;MNKYSIINKYLNDKNIISNNLNQLLTILSQNNEVIIFGGFLRECISRNNINTITNYLLNEDGDVDILIMNYNKNLILNNSNLHIQETTSAKYQHLLKRKIINSIKNKNKNLKDIKKLEENFEAIANHYQYNLIIQNNQTISVDILVTSNTTTFLNSNLDLSINSLYYNYNTTQLYSENSNLISLNTIIDH
;
A
#
# COMPACT_ATOMS: atom_id res chain seq x y z
N MET A 1 -16.65 10.28 -16.47
CA MET A 1 -16.51 8.93 -15.86
C MET A 1 -15.82 9.14 -14.54
N ASN A 2 -16.37 8.68 -13.43
CA ASN A 2 -15.80 8.97 -12.11
C ASN A 2 -14.44 8.24 -12.01
N LYS A 3 -13.31 8.96 -11.94
CA LYS A 3 -11.95 8.41 -11.94
C LYS A 3 -11.71 7.43 -10.76
N TYR A 4 -12.54 7.51 -9.71
CA TYR A 4 -12.51 6.58 -8.57
C TYR A 4 -12.99 5.17 -8.92
N SER A 5 -13.66 5.01 -10.04
CA SER A 5 -14.13 3.70 -10.51
C SER A 5 -13.02 2.80 -11.01
N ILE A 6 -11.80 3.35 -11.29
CA ILE A 6 -10.73 2.55 -11.91
C ILE A 6 -10.15 1.51 -10.96
N ILE A 7 -9.99 1.85 -9.67
CA ILE A 7 -9.48 0.90 -8.67
C ILE A 7 -10.48 -0.23 -8.50
N ASN A 8 -11.76 0.11 -8.31
CA ASN A 8 -12.83 -0.87 -8.24
C ASN A 8 -12.92 -1.69 -9.53
N LYS A 9 -12.79 -1.05 -10.68
CA LYS A 9 -12.79 -1.72 -11.98
C LYS A 9 -11.59 -2.67 -12.11
N TYR A 10 -10.40 -2.26 -11.66
CA TYR A 10 -9.22 -3.11 -11.66
C TYR A 10 -9.40 -4.31 -10.74
N LEU A 11 -9.79 -4.10 -9.50
CA LEU A 11 -9.96 -5.18 -8.50
C LEU A 11 -11.09 -6.16 -8.87
N ASN A 12 -12.08 -5.72 -9.63
CA ASN A 12 -13.17 -6.57 -10.13
C ASN A 12 -12.94 -7.08 -11.57
N ASP A 13 -11.77 -6.80 -12.15
CA ASP A 13 -11.42 -7.34 -13.46
C ASP A 13 -11.21 -8.85 -13.37
N LYS A 14 -11.51 -9.56 -14.46
CA LYS A 14 -11.39 -11.01 -14.53
C LYS A 14 -9.97 -11.49 -14.83
N ASN A 15 -9.00 -10.60 -14.96
CA ASN A 15 -7.63 -11.05 -15.12
C ASN A 15 -7.12 -11.69 -13.81
N ILE A 16 -6.20 -12.62 -13.96
CA ILE A 16 -5.74 -13.46 -12.85
C ILE A 16 -5.06 -12.67 -11.73
N ILE A 17 -4.41 -11.57 -12.08
CA ILE A 17 -3.69 -10.70 -11.13
C ILE A 17 -4.69 -9.98 -10.25
N SER A 18 -5.65 -9.30 -10.86
CA SER A 18 -6.72 -8.60 -10.14
C SER A 18 -7.52 -9.56 -9.25
N ASN A 19 -7.80 -10.75 -9.75
CA ASN A 19 -8.52 -11.76 -9.00
C ASN A 19 -7.74 -12.23 -7.76
N ASN A 20 -6.46 -12.54 -7.90
CA ASN A 20 -5.62 -12.96 -6.76
C ASN A 20 -5.43 -11.82 -5.74
N LEU A 21 -5.22 -10.59 -6.22
CA LEU A 21 -5.11 -9.42 -5.35
C LEU A 21 -6.44 -9.17 -4.61
N ASN A 22 -7.56 -9.21 -5.30
CA ASN A 22 -8.88 -9.04 -4.69
C ASN A 22 -9.18 -10.12 -3.65
N GLN A 23 -8.77 -11.36 -3.91
CA GLN A 23 -8.90 -12.47 -2.97
C GLN A 23 -8.09 -12.22 -1.69
N LEU A 24 -6.83 -11.75 -1.82
CA LEU A 24 -6.00 -11.37 -0.68
C LEU A 24 -6.67 -10.27 0.15
N LEU A 25 -7.12 -9.19 -0.50
CA LEU A 25 -7.80 -8.07 0.15
C LEU A 25 -9.08 -8.51 0.86
N THR A 26 -9.85 -9.41 0.25
CA THR A 26 -11.07 -10.00 0.85
C THR A 26 -10.74 -10.77 2.13
N ILE A 27 -9.69 -11.58 2.13
CA ILE A 27 -9.26 -12.33 3.32
C ILE A 27 -8.85 -11.36 4.44
N LEU A 28 -8.05 -10.34 4.11
CA LEU A 28 -7.61 -9.34 5.07
C LEU A 28 -8.78 -8.53 5.65
N SER A 29 -9.79 -8.21 4.83
CA SER A 29 -10.94 -7.39 5.20
C SER A 29 -11.93 -8.08 6.14
N GLN A 30 -11.85 -9.40 6.32
CA GLN A 30 -12.74 -10.13 7.23
C GLN A 30 -12.68 -9.65 8.68
N ASN A 31 -11.49 -9.20 9.14
CA ASN A 31 -11.26 -8.79 10.52
C ASN A 31 -10.57 -7.42 10.63
N ASN A 32 -10.42 -6.70 9.52
CA ASN A 32 -9.69 -5.43 9.47
C ASN A 32 -10.38 -4.43 8.55
N GLU A 33 -10.12 -3.18 8.81
CA GLU A 33 -10.15 -2.14 7.80
C GLU A 33 -8.88 -2.27 6.96
N VAL A 34 -9.04 -2.42 5.65
CA VAL A 34 -7.95 -2.60 4.70
C VAL A 34 -7.77 -1.32 3.88
N ILE A 35 -6.61 -0.72 4.00
CA ILE A 35 -6.28 0.53 3.31
C ILE A 35 -5.17 0.25 2.29
N ILE A 36 -5.40 0.63 1.04
CA ILE A 36 -4.41 0.60 -0.05
C ILE A 36 -3.88 2.02 -0.24
N PHE A 37 -2.57 2.16 -0.37
CA PHE A 37 -1.92 3.45 -0.58
C PHE A 37 -0.68 3.30 -1.50
N GLY A 38 0.16 4.32 -1.61
CA GLY A 38 1.45 4.20 -2.30
C GLY A 38 1.40 4.15 -3.82
N GLY A 39 2.41 3.49 -4.38
CA GLY A 39 2.68 3.46 -5.82
C GLY A 39 1.57 2.87 -6.65
N PHE A 40 1.05 1.73 -6.27
CA PHE A 40 -0.06 1.07 -6.98
C PHE A 40 -1.30 1.96 -7.11
N LEU A 41 -1.70 2.61 -6.00
CA LEU A 41 -2.85 3.51 -6.01
C LEU A 41 -2.65 4.70 -6.95
N ARG A 42 -1.46 5.31 -6.91
CA ARG A 42 -1.08 6.38 -7.82
C ARG A 42 -1.16 5.95 -9.29
N GLU A 43 -0.64 4.76 -9.61
CA GLU A 43 -0.67 4.23 -10.98
C GLU A 43 -2.10 3.93 -11.45
N CYS A 44 -2.96 3.43 -10.57
CA CYS A 44 -4.38 3.25 -10.89
C CYS A 44 -5.05 4.57 -11.27
N ILE A 45 -4.74 5.65 -10.56
CA ILE A 45 -5.34 6.96 -10.79
C ILE A 45 -4.78 7.62 -12.06
N SER A 46 -3.46 7.56 -12.26
CA SER A 46 -2.78 8.25 -13.37
C SER A 46 -2.96 7.53 -14.71
N ARG A 47 -2.80 6.22 -14.74
CA ARG A 47 -2.83 5.47 -16.02
C ARG A 47 -4.25 5.19 -16.51
N ASN A 48 -5.21 5.06 -15.65
CA ASN A 48 -6.63 4.80 -15.96
C ASN A 48 -6.85 3.66 -16.99
N ASN A 49 -5.97 2.66 -17.00
CA ASN A 49 -6.00 1.54 -17.92
C ASN A 49 -5.52 0.26 -17.23
N ILE A 50 -6.34 -0.80 -17.27
CA ILE A 50 -6.08 -2.07 -16.59
C ILE A 50 -4.78 -2.71 -17.06
N ASN A 51 -4.51 -2.71 -18.38
CA ASN A 51 -3.31 -3.37 -18.91
C ASN A 51 -2.02 -2.65 -18.48
N THR A 52 -2.03 -1.32 -18.41
CA THR A 52 -0.86 -0.54 -17.96
C THR A 52 -0.63 -0.68 -16.47
N ILE A 53 -1.68 -0.78 -15.65
CA ILE A 53 -1.59 -1.08 -14.23
C ILE A 53 -1.03 -2.49 -14.01
N THR A 54 -1.52 -3.45 -14.77
CA THR A 54 -1.01 -4.82 -14.75
C THR A 54 0.47 -4.89 -15.13
N ASN A 55 0.88 -4.16 -16.17
CA ASN A 55 2.28 -4.07 -16.58
C ASN A 55 3.17 -3.43 -15.50
N TYR A 56 2.69 -2.41 -14.81
CA TYR A 56 3.39 -1.80 -13.68
C TYR A 56 3.69 -2.83 -12.59
N LEU A 57 2.70 -3.64 -12.20
CA LEU A 57 2.87 -4.65 -11.15
C LEU A 57 3.80 -5.80 -11.57
N LEU A 58 3.85 -6.16 -12.85
CA LEU A 58 4.60 -7.32 -13.33
C LEU A 58 6.01 -7.00 -13.80
N ASN A 59 6.21 -5.83 -14.42
CA ASN A 59 7.40 -5.54 -15.21
C ASN A 59 8.14 -4.26 -14.79
N GLU A 60 7.54 -3.42 -13.95
CA GLU A 60 8.12 -2.15 -13.52
C GLU A 60 8.48 -2.13 -12.02
N ASP A 61 8.67 -3.32 -11.42
CA ASP A 61 8.96 -3.49 -9.98
C ASP A 61 7.91 -2.82 -9.07
N GLY A 62 6.66 -2.77 -9.56
CA GLY A 62 5.55 -2.22 -8.80
C GLY A 62 5.16 -3.10 -7.63
N ASP A 63 4.80 -2.47 -6.52
CA ASP A 63 4.31 -3.11 -5.31
C ASP A 63 2.90 -2.63 -4.94
N VAL A 64 2.23 -3.40 -4.11
CA VAL A 64 0.94 -3.04 -3.51
C VAL A 64 1.11 -2.84 -2.03
N ASP A 65 1.05 -1.58 -1.59
CA ASP A 65 1.13 -1.22 -0.17
C ASP A 65 -0.25 -1.33 0.49
N ILE A 66 -0.33 -2.14 1.54
CA ILE A 66 -1.54 -2.40 2.33
C ILE A 66 -1.29 -2.02 3.78
N LEU A 67 -2.19 -1.23 4.37
CA LEU A 67 -2.17 -0.88 5.78
C LEU A 67 -3.36 -1.52 6.50
N ILE A 68 -3.08 -2.18 7.63
CA ILE A 68 -4.09 -2.81 8.50
C ILE A 68 -3.75 -2.61 9.97
N MET A 69 -4.72 -2.79 10.87
CA MET A 69 -4.50 -2.68 12.33
C MET A 69 -4.19 -4.02 12.99
N ASN A 70 -4.90 -5.07 12.62
CA ASN A 70 -4.72 -6.39 13.21
C ASN A 70 -4.33 -7.39 12.13
N TYR A 71 -3.21 -8.06 12.31
CA TYR A 71 -2.71 -9.02 11.34
C TYR A 71 -2.59 -10.42 11.92
N ASN A 72 -3.26 -11.36 11.26
CA ASN A 72 -3.10 -12.77 11.56
C ASN A 72 -2.52 -13.47 10.31
N LYS A 73 -1.23 -13.73 10.35
CA LYS A 73 -0.46 -14.39 9.29
C LYS A 73 -1.08 -15.73 8.85
N ASN A 74 -1.66 -16.48 9.79
CA ASN A 74 -2.23 -17.78 9.51
C ASN A 74 -3.46 -17.72 8.59
N LEU A 75 -4.20 -16.61 8.58
CA LEU A 75 -5.34 -16.43 7.67
C LEU A 75 -4.91 -16.42 6.20
N ILE A 76 -3.74 -15.90 5.92
CA ILE A 76 -3.20 -15.82 4.57
C ILE A 76 -2.50 -17.13 4.20
N LEU A 77 -1.57 -17.60 5.04
CA LEU A 77 -0.73 -18.76 4.72
C LEU A 77 -1.51 -20.09 4.68
N ASN A 78 -2.60 -20.19 5.42
CA ASN A 78 -3.44 -21.39 5.45
C ASN A 78 -4.55 -21.38 4.39
N ASN A 79 -4.64 -20.34 3.56
CA ASN A 79 -5.64 -20.27 2.51
C ASN A 79 -5.17 -21.04 1.27
N SER A 80 -5.78 -22.19 1.00
CA SER A 80 -5.40 -23.08 -0.11
C SER A 80 -5.60 -22.46 -1.50
N ASN A 81 -6.42 -21.43 -1.60
CA ASN A 81 -6.74 -20.76 -2.87
C ASN A 81 -5.77 -19.58 -3.17
N LEU A 82 -4.96 -19.19 -2.20
CA LEU A 82 -4.03 -18.07 -2.32
C LEU A 82 -2.60 -18.62 -2.34
N HIS A 83 -1.94 -18.49 -3.48
CA HIS A 83 -0.52 -18.83 -3.59
C HIS A 83 0.33 -17.63 -3.21
N ILE A 84 0.82 -17.61 -1.98
CA ILE A 84 1.59 -16.49 -1.42
C ILE A 84 2.84 -17.01 -0.70
N GLN A 85 3.96 -16.33 -0.92
CA GLN A 85 5.24 -16.65 -0.30
C GLN A 85 5.77 -15.43 0.45
N GLU A 86 6.12 -15.60 1.72
CA GLU A 86 6.80 -14.57 2.49
C GLU A 86 8.24 -14.41 2.01
N THR A 87 8.64 -13.18 1.69
CA THR A 87 9.96 -12.90 1.10
C THR A 87 10.98 -12.37 2.07
N THR A 88 10.55 -11.73 3.17
CA THR A 88 11.48 -11.13 4.15
C THR A 88 11.05 -11.33 5.58
N SER A 89 12.02 -11.73 6.40
CA SER A 89 11.91 -11.75 7.85
C SER A 89 12.08 -10.34 8.44
N ALA A 90 11.66 -10.15 9.70
CA ALA A 90 11.78 -8.93 10.51
C ALA A 90 13.13 -8.18 10.46
N LYS A 91 14.17 -8.78 9.87
CA LYS A 91 15.51 -8.21 9.67
C LYS A 91 15.51 -6.99 8.75
N TYR A 92 14.54 -6.92 7.82
CA TYR A 92 14.43 -5.83 6.85
C TYR A 92 13.95 -4.51 7.49
N GLN A 93 13.06 -4.60 8.46
CA GLN A 93 12.54 -3.42 9.20
C GLN A 93 13.65 -2.62 9.86
N HIS A 94 14.58 -3.32 10.49
CA HIS A 94 15.71 -2.66 11.18
C HIS A 94 16.66 -1.98 10.19
N LEU A 95 16.85 -2.54 9.01
CA LEU A 95 17.70 -1.99 7.95
C LEU A 95 17.05 -0.79 7.27
N LEU A 96 15.75 -0.83 7.01
CA LEU A 96 15.00 0.27 6.40
C LEU A 96 14.96 1.47 7.36
N LYS A 97 14.56 1.25 8.62
CA LYS A 97 14.59 2.24 9.68
C LYS A 97 15.96 2.91 9.79
N ARG A 98 17.04 2.13 9.78
CA ARG A 98 18.42 2.61 9.87
C ARG A 98 18.85 3.40 8.62
N LYS A 99 18.48 2.96 7.42
CA LYS A 99 18.76 3.67 6.16
C LYS A 99 18.06 5.03 6.11
N ILE A 100 16.81 5.11 6.50
CA ILE A 100 16.02 6.34 6.49
C ILE A 100 16.56 7.31 7.54
N ILE A 101 16.82 6.86 8.76
CA ILE A 101 17.39 7.72 9.82
C ILE A 101 18.76 8.27 9.38
N ASN A 102 19.62 7.45 8.79
CA ASN A 102 20.92 7.89 8.30
C ASN A 102 20.81 8.86 7.11
N SER A 103 19.88 8.63 6.18
CA SER A 103 19.59 9.52 5.06
C SER A 103 19.14 10.91 5.54
N ILE A 104 18.36 10.96 6.60
CA ILE A 104 17.84 12.22 7.18
C ILE A 104 18.93 12.96 7.93
N LYS A 105 19.74 12.25 8.73
CA LYS A 105 20.89 12.84 9.44
C LYS A 105 21.90 13.45 8.47
N ASN A 106 22.12 12.80 7.33
CA ASN A 106 23.04 13.28 6.30
C ASN A 106 22.53 14.50 5.50
N LYS A 107 21.23 14.79 5.55
CA LYS A 107 20.62 15.93 4.83
C LYS A 107 20.39 17.17 5.69
N ASN A 108 21.02 17.28 6.86
CA ASN A 108 20.86 18.42 7.79
C ASN A 108 19.40 18.83 8.04
N LYS A 109 18.48 17.87 8.08
CA LYS A 109 17.09 18.13 8.43
C LYS A 109 16.97 18.50 9.90
N ASN A 110 16.03 19.38 10.18
CA ASN A 110 15.70 19.90 11.50
C ASN A 110 15.39 18.75 12.47
N LEU A 111 15.85 18.85 13.73
CA LEU A 111 15.57 17.90 14.81
C LEU A 111 14.08 17.57 14.98
N LYS A 112 13.20 18.52 14.68
CA LYS A 112 11.75 18.37 14.73
C LYS A 112 11.21 17.39 13.69
N ASP A 113 11.80 17.38 12.49
CA ASP A 113 11.45 16.48 11.40
C ASP A 113 11.94 15.05 11.67
N ILE A 114 13.11 14.93 12.32
CA ILE A 114 13.66 13.62 12.72
C ILE A 114 12.77 12.98 13.78
N LYS A 115 12.35 13.76 14.80
CA LYS A 115 11.47 13.26 15.86
C LYS A 115 10.12 12.81 15.33
N LYS A 116 9.53 13.59 14.42
CA LYS A 116 8.28 13.23 13.74
C LYS A 116 8.41 11.95 12.93
N LEU A 117 9.54 11.74 12.26
CA LEU A 117 9.80 10.49 11.52
C LEU A 117 10.01 9.29 12.45
N GLU A 118 10.67 9.47 13.58
CA GLU A 118 10.81 8.44 14.59
C GLU A 118 9.44 8.03 15.17
N GLU A 119 8.59 8.99 15.50
CA GLU A 119 7.21 8.76 15.96
C GLU A 119 6.38 7.98 14.90
N ASN A 120 6.58 8.28 13.63
CA ASN A 120 5.90 7.60 12.53
C ASN A 120 6.36 6.15 12.38
N PHE A 121 7.66 5.89 12.52
CA PHE A 121 8.19 4.53 12.50
C PHE A 121 7.75 3.71 13.73
N GLU A 122 7.52 4.36 14.86
CA GLU A 122 6.95 3.72 16.05
C GLU A 122 5.48 3.34 15.85
N ALA A 123 4.75 4.05 14.98
CA ALA A 123 3.38 3.69 14.62
C ALA A 123 3.28 2.40 13.79
N ILE A 124 4.36 2.00 13.12
CA ILE A 124 4.42 0.72 12.39
C ILE A 124 4.86 -0.37 13.37
N ALA A 125 3.92 -1.21 13.79
CA ALA A 125 4.21 -2.33 14.68
C ALA A 125 4.98 -3.43 13.93
N ASN A 126 4.57 -3.75 12.69
CA ASN A 126 5.18 -4.79 11.88
C ASN A 126 5.04 -4.48 10.38
N HIS A 127 5.99 -5.01 9.60
CA HIS A 127 5.97 -4.98 8.15
C HIS A 127 6.22 -6.40 7.62
N TYR A 128 5.37 -6.85 6.73
CA TYR A 128 5.46 -8.15 6.09
C TYR A 128 5.50 -7.97 4.58
N GLN A 129 6.45 -8.62 3.93
CA GLN A 129 6.55 -8.63 2.48
C GLN A 129 6.22 -10.02 1.93
N TYR A 130 5.42 -10.03 0.89
CA TYR A 130 4.97 -11.23 0.23
C TYR A 130 5.11 -11.12 -1.28
N ASN A 131 5.40 -12.26 -1.90
CA ASN A 131 5.16 -12.46 -3.31
C ASN A 131 3.83 -13.20 -3.49
N LEU A 132 2.88 -12.56 -4.12
CA LEU A 132 1.65 -13.18 -4.58
C LEU A 132 1.95 -13.91 -5.88
N ILE A 133 1.94 -15.24 -5.86
CA ILE A 133 2.32 -16.07 -6.99
C ILE A 133 1.15 -16.18 -7.96
N ILE A 134 1.42 -15.85 -9.21
CA ILE A 134 0.48 -15.93 -10.33
C ILE A 134 0.89 -17.08 -11.25
N GLN A 135 0.11 -17.38 -12.25
CA GLN A 135 0.44 -18.40 -13.24
C GLN A 135 1.80 -18.11 -13.91
N ASN A 136 2.51 -19.16 -14.31
CA ASN A 136 3.82 -19.08 -14.99
C ASN A 136 4.96 -18.50 -14.14
N ASN A 137 4.92 -18.68 -12.82
CA ASN A 137 5.93 -18.16 -11.88
C ASN A 137 6.06 -16.62 -11.87
N GLN A 138 5.12 -15.90 -12.44
CA GLN A 138 5.04 -14.46 -12.25
C GLN A 138 4.61 -14.16 -10.82
N THR A 139 5.15 -13.11 -10.24
CA THR A 139 4.82 -12.69 -8.88
C THR A 139 4.51 -11.20 -8.83
N ILE A 140 3.65 -10.82 -7.89
CA ILE A 140 3.43 -9.42 -7.52
C ILE A 140 3.95 -9.22 -6.11
N SER A 141 4.71 -8.16 -5.90
CA SER A 141 5.12 -7.75 -4.56
C SER A 141 3.97 -7.11 -3.80
N VAL A 142 3.77 -7.55 -2.56
CA VAL A 142 2.75 -7.00 -1.66
C VAL A 142 3.38 -6.71 -0.30
N ASP A 143 3.28 -5.48 0.13
CA ASP A 143 3.74 -5.01 1.42
C ASP A 143 2.55 -4.81 2.36
N ILE A 144 2.53 -5.55 3.48
CA ILE A 144 1.51 -5.42 4.51
C ILE A 144 2.13 -4.73 5.73
N LEU A 145 1.70 -3.50 5.96
CA LEU A 145 2.11 -2.73 7.13
C LEU A 145 1.03 -2.84 8.21
N VAL A 146 1.45 -3.23 9.40
CA VAL A 146 0.57 -3.33 10.56
C VAL A 146 0.84 -2.14 11.46
N THR A 147 -0.18 -1.37 11.73
CA THR A 147 -0.09 -0.17 12.58
C THR A 147 -1.03 -0.25 13.77
N SER A 148 -0.66 0.43 14.85
CA SER A 148 -1.55 0.64 15.99
C SER A 148 -2.59 1.75 15.73
N ASN A 149 -2.33 2.63 14.76
CA ASN A 149 -3.21 3.74 14.41
C ASN A 149 -3.04 4.14 12.95
N THR A 150 -4.06 3.84 12.13
CA THR A 150 -4.07 4.14 10.69
C THR A 150 -4.02 5.62 10.39
N THR A 151 -4.77 6.45 11.12
CA THR A 151 -4.81 7.90 10.91
C THR A 151 -3.45 8.54 11.19
N THR A 152 -2.78 8.17 12.27
CA THR A 152 -1.44 8.66 12.58
C THR A 152 -0.45 8.28 11.49
N PHE A 153 -0.50 7.05 11.00
CA PHE A 153 0.37 6.60 9.93
C PHE A 153 0.15 7.39 8.64
N LEU A 154 -1.09 7.54 8.19
CA LEU A 154 -1.42 8.23 6.94
C LEU A 154 -1.05 9.72 7.00
N ASN A 155 -1.28 10.39 8.12
CA ASN A 155 -0.95 11.81 8.30
C ASN A 155 0.54 12.13 8.32
N SER A 156 1.37 11.16 8.56
CA SER A 156 2.77 11.39 8.92
C SER A 156 3.79 10.99 7.87
N ASN A 157 3.42 10.12 6.91
CA ASN A 157 4.40 9.46 6.04
C ASN A 157 4.38 9.90 4.58
N LEU A 158 3.50 10.83 4.20
CA LEU A 158 3.26 11.08 2.80
C LEU A 158 3.87 12.42 2.38
N ASP A 159 5.01 12.35 1.69
CA ASP A 159 5.84 13.51 1.31
C ASP A 159 5.21 14.42 0.25
N LEU A 160 4.29 13.90 -0.56
CA LEU A 160 3.64 14.60 -1.66
C LEU A 160 2.12 14.48 -1.55
N SER A 161 1.39 15.47 -2.05
CA SER A 161 -0.08 15.49 -2.02
C SER A 161 -0.71 14.26 -2.70
N ILE A 162 -0.10 13.76 -3.77
CA ILE A 162 -0.55 12.54 -4.45
C ILE A 162 -0.31 11.29 -3.59
N ASN A 163 0.69 11.29 -2.72
CA ASN A 163 0.96 10.20 -1.79
C ASN A 163 0.02 10.25 -0.57
N SER A 164 -0.70 11.36 -0.35
CA SER A 164 -1.71 11.46 0.71
C SER A 164 -3.04 10.81 0.36
N LEU A 165 -3.14 10.22 -0.83
CA LEU A 165 -4.31 9.46 -1.24
C LEU A 165 -4.26 8.05 -0.64
N TYR A 166 -5.42 7.58 -0.19
CA TYR A 166 -5.59 6.20 0.21
C TYR A 166 -6.98 5.68 -0.18
N TYR A 167 -7.05 4.41 -0.50
CA TYR A 167 -8.28 3.74 -0.88
C TYR A 167 -8.67 2.76 0.23
N ASN A 168 -9.86 2.94 0.79
CA ASN A 168 -10.41 2.02 1.76
C ASN A 168 -11.19 0.92 1.03
N TYR A 169 -10.68 -0.31 1.10
CA TYR A 169 -11.24 -1.46 0.41
C TYR A 169 -12.64 -1.81 0.94
N ASN A 170 -12.87 -1.70 2.25
CA ASN A 170 -14.13 -2.08 2.89
C ASN A 170 -15.28 -1.15 2.49
N THR A 171 -15.01 0.15 2.35
CA THR A 171 -16.01 1.15 1.94
C THR A 171 -16.00 1.43 0.43
N THR A 172 -15.01 0.92 -0.29
CA THR A 172 -14.77 1.17 -1.73
C THR A 172 -14.64 2.66 -2.07
N GLN A 173 -14.05 3.45 -1.17
CA GLN A 173 -13.91 4.89 -1.30
C GLN A 173 -12.45 5.34 -1.29
N LEU A 174 -12.18 6.38 -2.06
CA LEU A 174 -10.89 7.07 -2.10
C LEU A 174 -10.94 8.29 -1.19
N TYR A 175 -9.91 8.45 -0.37
CA TYR A 175 -9.76 9.54 0.58
C TYR A 175 -8.46 10.30 0.35
N SER A 176 -8.43 11.55 0.80
CA SER A 176 -7.24 12.35 0.93
C SER A 176 -7.17 12.93 2.34
N GLU A 177 -6.07 12.70 3.03
CA GLU A 177 -5.83 13.30 4.35
C GLU A 177 -5.63 14.81 4.29
N ASN A 178 -5.14 15.34 3.16
CA ASN A 178 -4.93 16.77 2.94
C ASN A 178 -6.14 17.47 2.29
N SER A 179 -7.36 17.06 2.64
CA SER A 179 -8.59 17.63 2.10
C SER A 179 -8.72 19.17 2.19
N ASN A 180 -7.90 19.82 3.01
CA ASN A 180 -7.87 21.27 3.16
C ASN A 180 -6.97 22.01 2.16
N LEU A 181 -6.14 21.33 1.37
CA LEU A 181 -5.15 21.98 0.52
C LEU A 181 -5.41 21.87 -0.98
N ILE A 182 -6.01 20.76 -1.44
CA ILE A 182 -6.27 20.56 -2.87
C ILE A 182 -7.54 19.71 -3.02
N SER A 183 -8.50 20.16 -3.84
CA SER A 183 -9.63 19.29 -4.16
C SER A 183 -9.12 18.03 -4.87
N LEU A 184 -9.73 16.88 -4.60
CA LEU A 184 -9.40 15.61 -5.29
C LEU A 184 -9.39 15.77 -6.82
N ASN A 185 -10.21 16.66 -7.36
CA ASN A 185 -10.23 16.99 -8.78
C ASN A 185 -8.91 17.63 -9.26
N THR A 186 -8.28 18.47 -8.46
CA THR A 186 -7.02 19.14 -8.80
C THR A 186 -5.82 18.18 -8.79
N ILE A 187 -5.85 17.17 -7.91
CA ILE A 187 -4.79 16.13 -7.85
C ILE A 187 -4.84 15.21 -9.09
N ILE A 188 -6.01 15.07 -9.67
CA ILE A 188 -6.28 14.13 -10.76
C ILE A 188 -6.09 14.77 -12.15
N ASP A 189 -6.09 16.10 -12.23
CA ASP A 189 -5.97 16.86 -13.50
C ASP A 189 -4.50 17.28 -13.82
N HIS A 190 -3.54 16.96 -12.96
CA HIS A 190 -2.10 17.10 -13.15
C HIS A 190 -1.43 15.73 -13.19
#